data_a794bd976b2fb6794c4cac7165b2f7da
#
_entry.id   a794bd976b2fb6794c4cac7165b2f7da
#
_cell.length_a   1.000
_cell.length_b   1.000
_cell.length_c   1.000
_cell.angle_alpha   90.00
_cell.angle_beta   90.00
_cell.angle_gamma   90.00
#
_symmetry.space_group_name_H-M   'P 1'
#
loop_
_entity.id
_entity.type
_entity.pdbx_description
1 polymer ?
#
loop_
_entity_poly.entity_id
_entity_poly.type
_entity_poly.pdbx_seq_one_letter_code
_entity_poly.pdbx_strand_id
1 'polypeptide(L)'
;MSPKNKILQDLHYSLVCKLAPSKINGAGVGVFTVNQIQSGEVVFSTINNQFILWSEVSNISIDVLNYIKQICNNNEHGFYIDCNLDKIYPAYYVNHSDKPNLHHNLVYDYYTALRIIEPGEELTCKYNLNEIDWV
;
A
#
# COMPACT_ATOMS: atom_id res chain seq x y z
N MET A 1 -27.23 3.62 -4.69
CA MET A 1 -26.61 4.90 -4.26
C MET A 1 -26.01 5.59 -5.47
N SER A 2 -26.24 6.89 -5.62
CA SER A 2 -25.66 7.66 -6.72
C SER A 2 -24.14 7.80 -6.52
N PRO A 3 -23.39 8.00 -7.62
CA PRO A 3 -21.94 8.24 -7.50
C PRO A 3 -21.60 9.44 -6.60
N LYS A 4 -22.39 10.52 -6.68
CA LYS A 4 -22.20 11.71 -5.83
C LYS A 4 -22.40 11.37 -4.35
N ASN A 5 -23.44 10.63 -4.00
CA ASN A 5 -23.73 10.26 -2.62
C ASN A 5 -22.65 9.35 -2.05
N LYS A 6 -22.11 8.43 -2.85
CA LYS A 6 -21.01 7.60 -2.43
C LYS A 6 -19.75 8.43 -2.13
N ILE A 7 -19.42 9.38 -3.01
CA ILE A 7 -18.28 10.29 -2.80
C ILE A 7 -18.46 11.09 -1.51
N LEU A 8 -19.67 11.65 -1.29
CA LEU A 8 -19.94 12.41 -0.06
C LEU A 8 -19.79 11.55 1.19
N GLN A 9 -20.26 10.31 1.15
CA GLN A 9 -20.08 9.37 2.26
C GLN A 9 -18.62 9.09 2.52
N ASP A 10 -17.86 8.81 1.47
CA ASP A 10 -16.42 8.51 1.59
C ASP A 10 -15.66 9.72 2.16
N LEU A 11 -15.99 10.93 1.72
CA LEU A 11 -15.35 12.14 2.23
C LEU A 11 -15.59 12.36 3.73
N HIS A 12 -16.74 11.93 4.25
CA HIS A 12 -17.08 12.09 5.66
C HIS A 12 -16.48 11.02 6.56
N TYR A 13 -16.31 9.79 6.05
CA TYR A 13 -16.01 8.64 6.89
C TYR A 13 -14.70 7.94 6.57
N SER A 14 -14.09 8.22 5.42
CA SER A 14 -12.84 7.58 5.03
C SER A 14 -11.63 8.29 5.60
N LEU A 15 -10.58 7.53 5.88
CA LEU A 15 -9.27 8.10 6.13
C LEU A 15 -8.71 8.65 4.82
N VAL A 16 -8.11 9.81 4.90
CA VAL A 16 -7.55 10.49 3.72
C VAL A 16 -6.04 10.51 3.84
N CYS A 17 -5.38 9.99 2.82
CA CYS A 17 -3.92 9.99 2.71
C CYS A 17 -3.50 10.70 1.43
N LYS A 18 -2.31 11.27 1.44
CA LYS A 18 -1.74 11.93 0.26
C LYS A 18 -0.32 11.45 0.01
N LEU A 19 0.11 11.55 -1.23
CA LEU A 19 1.50 11.34 -1.61
C LEU A 19 2.26 12.67 -1.49
N ALA A 20 3.47 12.59 -0.97
CA ALA A 20 4.37 13.75 -0.86
C ALA A 20 5.81 13.22 -0.80
N PRO A 21 6.82 14.09 -0.95
CA PRO A 21 8.20 13.65 -0.76
C PRO A 21 8.39 13.02 0.61
N SER A 22 8.97 11.81 0.63
CA SER A 22 9.21 11.09 1.88
C SER A 22 10.21 11.85 2.75
N LYS A 23 10.02 11.79 4.06
CA LYS A 23 10.99 12.29 5.04
C LYS A 23 12.16 11.32 5.23
N ILE A 24 12.05 10.11 4.70
CA ILE A 24 13.11 9.11 4.75
C ILE A 24 14.09 9.39 3.62
N ASN A 25 15.36 9.55 3.96
CA ASN A 25 16.39 9.87 2.99
C ASN A 25 16.49 8.79 1.90
N GLY A 26 16.41 9.20 0.64
CA GLY A 26 16.51 8.31 -0.51
C GLY A 26 15.25 7.51 -0.85
N ALA A 27 14.17 7.66 -0.09
CA ALA A 27 12.94 6.89 -0.33
C ALA A 27 12.06 7.44 -1.45
N GLY A 28 12.27 8.69 -1.87
CA GLY A 28 11.47 9.32 -2.92
C GLY A 28 10.10 9.77 -2.40
N VAL A 29 9.03 9.15 -2.89
CA VAL A 29 7.66 9.47 -2.47
C VAL A 29 7.30 8.67 -1.23
N GLY A 30 6.53 9.31 -0.33
CA GLY A 30 5.94 8.67 0.82
C GLY A 30 4.44 8.92 0.89
N VAL A 31 3.78 8.27 1.83
CA VAL A 31 2.35 8.40 2.09
C VAL A 31 2.17 9.11 3.43
N PHE A 32 1.35 10.15 3.45
CA PHE A 32 1.11 10.96 4.63
C PHE A 32 -0.38 10.96 4.95
N THR A 33 -0.73 10.82 6.22
CA THR A 33 -2.13 10.94 6.59
C THR A 33 -2.55 12.40 6.67
N VAL A 34 -3.75 12.68 6.20
CA VAL A 34 -4.40 14.00 6.34
C VAL A 34 -5.22 14.06 7.62
N ASN A 35 -5.84 12.93 8.00
CA ASN A 35 -6.61 12.79 9.24
C ASN A 35 -5.78 12.19 10.36
N GLN A 36 -6.22 12.40 11.60
CA GLN A 36 -5.75 11.60 12.73
C GLN A 36 -6.24 10.16 12.58
N ILE A 37 -5.37 9.20 12.87
CA ILE A 37 -5.69 7.77 12.84
C ILE A 37 -5.61 7.23 14.26
N GLN A 38 -6.63 6.48 14.69
CA GLN A 38 -6.66 5.86 16.00
C GLN A 38 -5.85 4.56 16.02
N SER A 39 -5.30 4.24 17.20
CA SER A 39 -4.59 2.97 17.40
C SER A 39 -5.51 1.78 17.07
N GLY A 40 -4.99 0.83 16.29
CA GLY A 40 -5.75 -0.35 15.90
C GLY A 40 -6.66 -0.16 14.69
N GLU A 41 -6.80 1.06 14.20
CA GLU A 41 -7.66 1.34 13.05
C GLU A 41 -7.06 0.76 11.77
N VAL A 42 -7.92 0.20 10.90
CA VAL A 42 -7.51 -0.29 9.58
C VAL A 42 -7.33 0.92 8.65
N VAL A 43 -6.12 1.09 8.13
CA VAL A 43 -5.78 2.21 7.26
C VAL A 43 -5.96 1.85 5.79
N PHE A 44 -5.46 0.70 5.40
CA PHE A 44 -5.57 0.18 4.03
C PHE A 44 -5.97 -1.28 4.10
N SER A 45 -6.81 -1.70 3.15
CA SER A 45 -7.13 -3.12 2.98
C SER A 45 -7.33 -3.40 1.49
N THR A 46 -6.96 -4.61 1.06
CA THR A 46 -7.21 -5.08 -0.30
C THR A 46 -8.28 -6.16 -0.24
N ILE A 47 -9.29 -6.04 -1.10
CA ILE A 47 -10.39 -7.00 -1.15
C ILE A 47 -10.14 -8.05 -2.23
N ASN A 48 -9.49 -7.68 -3.32
CA ASN A 48 -9.35 -8.51 -4.52
C ASN A 48 -7.89 -8.72 -4.90
N ASN A 49 -7.00 -8.90 -3.91
CA ASN A 49 -5.59 -9.13 -4.19
C ASN A 49 -5.42 -10.42 -4.98
N GLN A 50 -4.77 -10.34 -6.14
CA GLN A 50 -4.57 -11.47 -7.05
C GLN A 50 -3.10 -11.81 -7.15
N PHE A 51 -2.78 -13.09 -7.18
CA PHE A 51 -1.44 -13.54 -7.48
C PHE A 51 -1.31 -13.84 -8.97
N ILE A 52 -0.37 -13.19 -9.64
CA ILE A 52 -0.11 -13.33 -11.07
C ILE A 52 1.24 -14.00 -11.23
N LEU A 53 1.28 -15.11 -11.97
CA LEU A 53 2.53 -15.80 -12.28
C LEU A 53 3.33 -15.01 -13.33
N TRP A 54 4.65 -15.01 -13.21
CA TRP A 54 5.50 -14.36 -14.22
C TRP A 54 5.26 -14.90 -15.63
N SER A 55 4.91 -16.19 -15.74
CA SER A 55 4.60 -16.81 -17.03
C SER A 55 3.33 -16.24 -17.67
N GLU A 56 2.41 -15.70 -16.88
CA GLU A 56 1.16 -15.11 -17.41
C GLU A 56 1.38 -13.74 -18.04
N VAL A 57 2.50 -13.10 -17.74
CA VAL A 57 2.86 -11.76 -18.25
C VAL A 57 4.17 -11.78 -19.03
N SER A 58 4.51 -12.91 -19.64
CA SER A 58 5.78 -13.10 -20.35
C SER A 58 5.97 -12.13 -21.54
N ASN A 59 4.88 -11.57 -22.07
CA ASN A 59 4.91 -10.67 -23.22
C ASN A 59 4.89 -9.17 -22.86
N ILE A 60 4.92 -8.82 -21.57
CA ILE A 60 4.95 -7.40 -21.18
C ILE A 60 6.35 -6.82 -21.40
N SER A 61 6.41 -5.48 -21.54
CA SER A 61 7.68 -4.81 -21.73
C SER A 61 8.56 -4.92 -20.49
N ILE A 62 9.87 -4.84 -20.70
CA ILE A 62 10.83 -4.88 -19.58
C ILE A 62 10.65 -3.69 -18.63
N ASP A 63 10.24 -2.54 -19.14
CA ASP A 63 10.01 -1.37 -18.32
C ASP A 63 8.83 -1.58 -17.35
N VAL A 64 7.73 -2.18 -17.85
CA VAL A 64 6.57 -2.51 -17.02
C VAL A 64 6.94 -3.60 -16.01
N LEU A 65 7.68 -4.62 -16.43
CA LEU A 65 8.14 -5.68 -15.55
C LEU A 65 8.96 -5.14 -14.39
N ASN A 66 9.90 -4.24 -14.67
CA ASN A 66 10.74 -3.64 -13.65
C ASN A 66 9.92 -2.79 -12.68
N TYR A 67 8.92 -2.07 -13.17
CA TYR A 67 8.04 -1.28 -12.33
C TYR A 67 7.21 -2.17 -11.39
N ILE A 68 6.65 -3.26 -11.91
CA ILE A 68 5.92 -4.24 -11.10
C ILE A 68 6.80 -4.77 -9.96
N LYS A 69 8.04 -5.14 -10.27
CA LYS A 69 8.98 -5.64 -9.27
C LYS A 69 9.32 -4.60 -8.20
N GLN A 70 9.25 -3.33 -8.55
CA GLN A 70 9.53 -2.23 -7.63
C GLN A 70 8.38 -1.98 -6.66
N ILE A 71 7.12 -2.01 -7.14
CA ILE A 71 5.97 -1.56 -6.34
C ILE A 71 5.09 -2.68 -5.80
N CYS A 72 5.11 -3.87 -6.40
CA CYS A 72 4.27 -4.98 -5.97
C CYS A 72 5.06 -5.96 -5.12
N ASN A 73 4.40 -6.57 -4.15
CA ASN A 73 4.96 -7.71 -3.45
C ASN A 73 5.17 -8.84 -4.44
N ASN A 74 6.39 -9.36 -4.52
CA ASN A 74 6.74 -10.35 -5.51
C ASN A 74 7.76 -11.35 -4.99
N ASN A 75 7.83 -12.50 -5.65
CA ASN A 75 8.80 -13.54 -5.39
C ASN A 75 9.25 -14.17 -6.71
N GLU A 76 9.94 -15.30 -6.65
CA GLU A 76 10.42 -15.99 -7.85
C GLU A 76 9.29 -16.52 -8.74
N HIS A 77 8.09 -16.73 -8.19
CA HIS A 77 6.96 -17.30 -8.92
C HIS A 77 6.05 -16.25 -9.57
N GLY A 78 5.92 -15.08 -8.97
CA GLY A 78 5.01 -14.06 -9.45
C GLY A 78 4.89 -12.87 -8.51
N PHE A 79 3.76 -12.16 -8.61
CA PHE A 79 3.53 -10.95 -7.84
C PHE A 79 2.07 -10.82 -7.45
N TYR A 80 1.81 -10.02 -6.41
CA TYR A 80 0.47 -9.69 -5.95
C TYR A 80 0.07 -8.31 -6.42
N ILE A 81 -1.15 -8.21 -6.96
CA ILE A 81 -1.74 -6.94 -7.39
C ILE A 81 -3.25 -7.03 -7.27
N ASP A 82 -3.90 -5.93 -6.89
CA ASP A 82 -5.35 -5.85 -6.71
C ASP A 82 -6.03 -4.89 -7.69
N CYS A 83 -5.27 -4.25 -8.55
CA CYS A 83 -5.79 -3.26 -9.49
C CYS A 83 -4.91 -3.15 -10.73
N ASN A 84 -5.40 -2.42 -11.72
CA ASN A 84 -4.57 -2.06 -12.87
C ASN A 84 -3.49 -1.05 -12.46
N LEU A 85 -2.36 -1.05 -13.15
CA LEU A 85 -1.23 -0.17 -12.83
C LEU A 85 -1.57 1.32 -12.92
N ASP A 86 -2.56 1.69 -13.70
CA ASP A 86 -3.04 3.08 -13.80
C ASP A 86 -3.95 3.51 -12.64
N LYS A 87 -4.25 2.59 -11.73
CA LYS A 87 -5.12 2.83 -10.56
C LYS A 87 -4.42 2.49 -9.24
N ILE A 88 -3.11 2.60 -9.20
CA ILE A 88 -2.33 2.33 -8.00
C ILE A 88 -2.74 3.31 -6.90
N TYR A 89 -3.10 2.77 -5.73
CA TYR A 89 -3.52 3.58 -4.60
C TYR A 89 -2.35 3.76 -3.59
N PRO A 90 -2.49 4.69 -2.63
CA PRO A 90 -1.36 5.10 -1.78
C PRO A 90 -0.64 3.98 -1.03
N ALA A 91 -1.32 2.89 -0.66
CA ALA A 91 -0.69 1.80 0.08
C ALA A 91 0.57 1.24 -0.60
N TYR A 92 0.62 1.30 -1.94
CA TYR A 92 1.79 0.82 -2.70
C TYR A 92 3.04 1.65 -2.47
N TYR A 93 2.90 2.86 -1.92
CA TYR A 93 4.01 3.78 -1.70
C TYR A 93 4.39 3.92 -0.23
N VAL A 94 3.83 3.08 0.65
CA VAL A 94 4.21 3.07 2.07
C VAL A 94 5.65 2.58 2.18
N ASN A 95 6.50 3.41 2.78
CA ASN A 95 7.92 3.11 2.91
C ASN A 95 8.22 2.24 4.12
N HIS A 96 9.38 1.59 4.09
CA HIS A 96 9.90 0.81 5.21
C HIS A 96 10.45 1.71 6.31
N SER A 97 10.22 1.31 7.56
CA SER A 97 10.90 1.86 8.73
C SER A 97 11.10 0.76 9.77
N ASP A 98 12.21 0.80 10.48
CA ASP A 98 12.44 -0.08 11.63
C ASP A 98 11.63 0.34 12.87
N LYS A 99 11.09 1.56 12.85
CA LYS A 99 10.18 2.10 13.86
C LYS A 99 8.87 2.51 13.19
N PRO A 100 8.10 1.53 12.66
CA PRO A 100 6.93 1.83 11.86
C PRO A 100 5.76 2.30 12.73
N ASN A 101 4.81 2.99 12.09
CA ASN A 101 3.52 3.33 12.72
C ASN A 101 2.37 2.46 12.19
N LEU A 102 2.62 1.61 11.19
CA LEU A 102 1.65 0.65 10.68
C LEU A 102 2.17 -0.77 10.83
N HIS A 103 1.25 -1.69 11.09
CA HIS A 103 1.49 -3.13 10.99
C HIS A 103 0.84 -3.65 9.72
N HIS A 104 1.59 -4.37 8.89
CA HIS A 104 1.07 -5.01 7.69
C HIS A 104 0.77 -6.48 7.98
N ASN A 105 -0.50 -6.85 7.94
CA ASN A 105 -0.90 -8.25 8.02
C ASN A 105 -0.75 -8.87 6.63
N LEU A 106 0.23 -9.75 6.47
CA LEU A 106 0.57 -10.33 5.17
C LEU A 106 -0.43 -11.39 4.69
N VAL A 107 -1.13 -12.05 5.64
CA VAL A 107 -2.06 -13.13 5.29
C VAL A 107 -3.32 -12.57 4.63
N TYR A 108 -3.87 -11.49 5.19
CA TYR A 108 -5.11 -10.87 4.70
C TYR A 108 -4.87 -9.56 3.99
N ASP A 109 -3.62 -9.11 3.91
CA ASP A 109 -3.17 -7.90 3.21
C ASP A 109 -3.94 -6.66 3.62
N TYR A 110 -3.83 -6.30 4.91
CA TYR A 110 -4.32 -5.04 5.42
C TYR A 110 -3.32 -4.42 6.38
N TYR A 111 -3.43 -3.11 6.58
CA TYR A 111 -2.57 -2.33 7.45
C TYR A 111 -3.37 -1.78 8.61
N THR A 112 -2.82 -1.89 9.82
CA THR A 112 -3.44 -1.32 11.02
C THR A 112 -2.47 -0.35 11.69
N ALA A 113 -3.02 0.68 12.33
CA ALA A 113 -2.22 1.65 13.07
C ALA A 113 -1.73 1.03 14.39
N LEU A 114 -0.42 1.13 14.64
CA LEU A 114 0.20 0.64 15.87
C LEU A 114 0.02 1.60 17.05
N ARG A 115 -0.30 2.86 16.77
CA ARG A 115 -0.53 3.92 17.75
C ARG A 115 -1.42 4.97 17.14
N ILE A 116 -1.77 6.01 17.89
CA ILE A 116 -2.38 7.20 17.31
C ILE A 116 -1.38 7.83 16.35
N ILE A 117 -1.81 8.11 15.13
CA ILE A 117 -1.00 8.76 14.10
C ILE A 117 -1.60 10.13 13.82
N GLU A 118 -0.79 11.16 13.98
CA GLU A 118 -1.26 12.55 13.85
C GLU A 118 -1.30 13.00 12.39
N PRO A 119 -2.16 13.97 12.04
CA PRO A 119 -2.17 14.56 10.71
C PRO A 119 -0.77 15.03 10.31
N GLY A 120 -0.38 14.73 9.08
CA GLY A 120 0.93 15.11 8.55
C GLY A 120 2.05 14.12 8.81
N GLU A 121 1.83 13.07 9.60
CA GLU A 121 2.84 12.03 9.78
C GLU A 121 2.93 11.14 8.54
N GLU A 122 4.15 10.74 8.22
CA GLU A 122 4.38 9.74 7.17
C GLU A 122 4.01 8.35 7.68
N LEU A 123 3.23 7.61 6.88
CA LEU A 123 2.86 6.24 7.17
C LEU A 123 4.00 5.31 6.74
N THR A 124 4.42 4.44 7.63
CA THR A 124 5.51 3.49 7.38
C THR A 124 5.15 2.12 7.94
N CYS A 125 5.70 1.08 7.34
CA CYS A 125 5.58 -0.28 7.85
C CYS A 125 6.96 -0.95 7.83
N LYS A 126 7.09 -2.06 8.53
CA LYS A 126 8.31 -2.85 8.47
C LYS A 126 8.17 -3.90 7.39
N TYR A 127 9.04 -3.87 6.39
CA TYR A 127 9.06 -4.86 5.33
C TYR A 127 9.67 -6.17 5.87
N ASN A 128 8.98 -7.28 5.69
CA ASN A 128 9.45 -8.59 6.10
C ASN A 128 10.18 -9.27 4.94
N LEU A 129 11.35 -8.74 4.59
CA LEU A 129 12.10 -9.19 3.41
C LEU A 129 12.57 -10.64 3.49
N ASN A 130 12.68 -11.21 4.70
CA ASN A 130 13.17 -12.56 4.92
C ASN A 130 12.07 -13.60 5.12
N GLU A 131 10.82 -13.18 5.23
CA GLU A 131 9.68 -14.02 5.49
C GLU A 131 8.69 -14.04 4.33
N ILE A 132 9.15 -13.60 3.16
CA ILE A 132 8.28 -13.49 2.00
C ILE A 132 8.05 -14.87 1.42
N ASP A 133 7.12 -15.55 2.04
CA ASP A 133 6.49 -16.71 1.48
C ASP A 133 5.09 -16.29 1.05
N TRP A 134 5.05 -15.55 -0.04
CA TRP A 134 3.83 -14.94 -0.55
C TRP A 134 2.89 -15.96 -1.22
N VAL A 135 3.30 -17.17 -1.27
CA VAL A 135 2.54 -18.23 -1.92
C VAL A 135 1.80 -19.06 -0.90
#